data_42bb0bfd22d366d8987ee316a0b010dd
#
_entry.id   42bb0bfd22d366d8987ee316a0b010dd
#
_cell.length_a   1.000
_cell.length_b   1.000
_cell.length_c   1.000
_cell.angle_alpha   90.00
_cell.angle_beta   90.00
_cell.angle_gamma   90.00
#
_symmetry.space_group_name_H-M   'P 1'
#
loop_
_entity.id
_entity.type
_entity.pdbx_description
1 polymer ?
#
loop_
_entity_poly.entity_id
_entity_poly.type
_entity_poly.pdbx_seq_one_letter_code
_entity_poly.pdbx_strand_id
1 'polypeptide(L)'
;MKLAFIIILIYSNTIFASDVTVNELKNKSPERVLYIGNSYLYYNDSLHNHVRRMLEESYGREVDTGNYKLVTISGSRISHHNINHSLDHKNLGAKKPFELVILQGGSGETNSLRERNIFEQEVNVMVDKIHNNGAEAALYMIHAYVEPHEDTSSDMIKNIKKMYIDTANNNNILVIPVGIAFENAYIEKPKIKLHKHYDGNHPSLLGTYLAAAVVFSSVTQKSPKNIKYNYYDAIGDLDIQFLQKIAHETVEDFYSINLK
;
A
#
# COMPACT_ATOMS: atom_id res chain seq x y z
N MET A 1 59.24 -13.68 -7.29
CA MET A 1 57.93 -13.77 -7.96
C MET A 1 56.84 -13.83 -6.89
N LYS A 2 56.08 -12.74 -6.74
CA LYS A 2 54.89 -12.71 -5.84
C LYS A 2 53.65 -13.01 -6.65
N LEU A 3 53.00 -14.15 -6.35
CA LEU A 3 51.71 -14.49 -6.95
C LEU A 3 50.64 -13.65 -6.26
N ALA A 4 49.97 -12.79 -7.02
CA ALA A 4 48.78 -12.09 -6.55
C ALA A 4 47.55 -12.99 -6.82
N PHE A 5 46.89 -13.38 -5.73
CA PHE A 5 45.60 -14.05 -5.80
C PHE A 5 44.51 -12.99 -6.01
N ILE A 6 43.87 -12.99 -7.18
CA ILE A 6 42.70 -12.18 -7.44
C ILE A 6 41.49 -13.00 -6.94
N ILE A 7 40.87 -12.55 -5.85
CA ILE A 7 39.59 -13.10 -5.38
C ILE A 7 38.50 -12.41 -6.19
N ILE A 8 37.91 -13.15 -7.14
CA ILE A 8 36.70 -12.71 -7.87
C ILE A 8 35.51 -13.00 -6.92
N LEU A 9 34.97 -11.98 -6.30
CA LEU A 9 33.67 -12.05 -5.63
C LEU A 9 32.56 -12.17 -6.68
N ILE A 10 32.09 -13.39 -6.88
CA ILE A 10 30.88 -13.62 -7.67
C ILE A 10 29.69 -13.25 -6.78
N TYR A 11 29.11 -12.05 -7.02
CA TYR A 11 27.81 -11.71 -6.51
C TYR A 11 26.77 -12.60 -7.22
N SER A 12 26.38 -13.70 -6.60
CA SER A 12 25.20 -14.42 -7.03
C SER A 12 23.97 -13.57 -6.69
N ASN A 13 23.40 -12.93 -7.70
CA ASN A 13 22.04 -12.41 -7.62
C ASN A 13 21.12 -13.63 -7.47
N THR A 14 20.82 -14.02 -6.24
CA THR A 14 19.69 -14.90 -5.97
C THR A 14 18.43 -14.10 -6.28
N ILE A 15 17.85 -14.34 -7.43
CA ILE A 15 16.48 -13.92 -7.75
C ILE A 15 15.61 -14.71 -6.77
N PHE A 16 15.20 -14.07 -5.69
CA PHE A 16 14.16 -14.62 -4.83
C PHE A 16 12.87 -14.58 -5.66
N ALA A 17 12.26 -15.73 -5.87
CA ALA A 17 10.91 -15.77 -6.42
C ALA A 17 10.01 -14.91 -5.53
N SER A 18 9.22 -14.04 -6.13
CA SER A 18 8.24 -13.21 -5.42
C SER A 18 7.29 -14.13 -4.64
N ASP A 19 7.09 -13.83 -3.35
CA ASP A 19 6.14 -14.58 -2.51
C ASP A 19 4.67 -14.37 -2.96
N VAL A 20 4.42 -13.48 -3.94
CA VAL A 20 3.09 -13.12 -4.44
C VAL A 20 2.82 -13.70 -5.83
N THR A 21 1.58 -14.17 -6.04
CA THR A 21 1.14 -14.73 -7.32
C THR A 21 0.76 -13.66 -8.35
N VAL A 22 0.32 -12.48 -7.87
CA VAL A 22 -0.06 -11.33 -8.70
C VAL A 22 0.90 -10.18 -8.42
N ASN A 23 1.63 -9.75 -9.44
CA ASN A 23 2.60 -8.67 -9.36
C ASN A 23 2.21 -7.43 -10.18
N GLU A 24 1.08 -7.45 -10.88
CA GLU A 24 0.57 -6.33 -11.65
C GLU A 24 -0.96 -6.37 -11.77
N LEU A 25 -1.59 -5.23 -11.94
CA LEU A 25 -2.98 -5.10 -12.37
C LEU A 25 -3.08 -5.25 -13.88
N LYS A 26 -4.21 -5.74 -14.38
CA LYS A 26 -4.53 -5.73 -15.81
C LYS A 26 -4.66 -4.29 -16.31
N ASN A 27 -5.34 -3.43 -15.54
CA ASN A 27 -5.42 -2.00 -15.81
C ASN A 27 -4.40 -1.22 -14.95
N LYS A 28 -3.28 -0.83 -15.54
CA LYS A 28 -2.23 -0.02 -14.87
C LYS A 28 -2.52 1.49 -14.83
N SER A 29 -3.68 1.90 -15.29
CA SER A 29 -4.11 3.30 -15.31
C SER A 29 -5.58 3.45 -14.96
N PRO A 30 -6.02 2.88 -13.81
CA PRO A 30 -7.43 2.95 -13.43
C PRO A 30 -7.82 4.40 -13.17
N GLU A 31 -8.93 4.83 -13.79
CA GLU A 31 -9.45 6.19 -13.63
C GLU A 31 -10.50 6.30 -12.52
N ARG A 32 -11.06 5.16 -12.08
CA ARG A 32 -12.10 5.11 -11.05
C ARG A 32 -11.71 4.11 -9.98
N VAL A 33 -11.30 4.66 -8.83
CA VAL A 33 -10.73 3.87 -7.74
C VAL A 33 -11.52 4.08 -6.45
N LEU A 34 -11.88 3.00 -5.81
CA LEU A 34 -12.53 2.98 -4.51
C LEU A 34 -11.55 2.45 -3.46
N TYR A 35 -11.38 3.21 -2.39
CA TYR A 35 -10.62 2.80 -1.20
C TYR A 35 -11.60 2.49 -0.07
N ILE A 36 -11.42 1.34 0.57
CA ILE A 36 -12.25 0.90 1.70
C ILE A 36 -11.33 0.56 2.88
N GLY A 37 -11.59 1.13 4.05
CA GLY A 37 -10.76 0.88 5.23
C GLY A 37 -11.09 1.79 6.42
N ASN A 38 -10.07 2.23 7.12
CA ASN A 38 -10.23 2.98 8.36
C ASN A 38 -9.32 4.23 8.42
N SER A 39 -8.91 4.62 9.62
CA SER A 39 -8.10 5.81 9.89
C SER A 39 -6.75 5.82 9.15
N TYR A 40 -6.18 4.69 8.83
CA TYR A 40 -4.94 4.63 8.04
C TYR A 40 -5.08 5.27 6.66
N LEU A 41 -6.30 5.27 6.12
CA LEU A 41 -6.59 5.87 4.81
C LEU A 41 -7.03 7.34 4.88
N TYR A 42 -7.66 7.81 5.98
CA TYR A 42 -8.19 9.19 6.01
C TYR A 42 -7.30 10.21 6.70
N TYR A 43 -6.25 9.80 7.46
CA TYR A 43 -5.32 10.76 8.07
C TYR A 43 -4.59 11.60 7.00
N ASN A 44 -4.18 12.81 7.41
CA ASN A 44 -3.33 13.72 6.63
C ASN A 44 -3.89 14.01 5.22
N ASP A 45 -5.14 14.46 5.15
CA ASP A 45 -5.86 14.78 3.90
C ASP A 45 -6.21 13.57 3.02
N SER A 46 -6.20 12.39 3.62
CA SER A 46 -6.58 11.11 3.01
C SER A 46 -5.66 10.59 1.89
N LEU A 47 -5.25 9.34 2.03
CA LEU A 47 -4.34 8.66 1.11
C LEU A 47 -4.74 8.80 -0.37
N HIS A 48 -6.03 8.64 -0.69
CA HIS A 48 -6.51 8.69 -2.08
C HIS A 48 -6.28 10.05 -2.75
N ASN A 49 -6.25 11.16 -1.99
CA ASN A 49 -5.92 12.49 -2.52
C ASN A 49 -4.43 12.58 -2.90
N HIS A 50 -3.54 12.06 -2.06
CA HIS A 50 -2.10 12.02 -2.38
C HIS A 50 -1.83 11.18 -3.63
N VAL A 51 -2.43 9.96 -3.71
CA VAL A 51 -2.29 9.08 -4.88
C VAL A 51 -2.80 9.77 -6.14
N ARG A 52 -3.99 10.41 -6.08
CA ARG A 52 -4.57 11.13 -7.20
C ARG A 52 -3.65 12.25 -7.71
N ARG A 53 -3.02 13.03 -6.81
CA ARG A 53 -2.06 14.07 -7.18
C ARG A 53 -0.83 13.52 -7.89
N MET A 54 -0.29 12.39 -7.41
CA MET A 54 0.82 11.71 -8.08
C MET A 54 0.41 11.19 -9.47
N LEU A 55 -0.81 10.68 -9.62
CA LEU A 55 -1.35 10.23 -10.91
C LEU A 55 -1.57 11.41 -11.87
N GLU A 56 -2.12 12.53 -11.41
CA GLU A 56 -2.29 13.75 -12.23
C GLU A 56 -0.96 14.21 -12.82
N GLU A 57 0.08 14.26 -11.99
CA GLU A 57 1.41 14.63 -12.45
C GLU A 57 1.98 13.60 -13.44
N SER A 58 1.88 12.32 -13.14
CA SER A 58 2.36 11.24 -14.01
C SER A 58 1.64 11.18 -15.35
N TYR A 59 0.35 11.53 -15.39
CA TYR A 59 -0.45 11.53 -16.62
C TYR A 59 -0.35 12.86 -17.40
N GLY A 60 0.18 13.93 -16.77
CA GLY A 60 0.19 15.27 -17.33
C GLY A 60 -1.19 15.87 -17.60
N ARG A 61 -2.21 15.41 -16.85
CA ARG A 61 -3.60 15.87 -16.94
C ARG A 61 -4.32 15.72 -15.60
N GLU A 62 -5.35 16.52 -15.42
CA GLU A 62 -6.23 16.37 -14.26
C GLU A 62 -6.93 15.00 -14.23
N VAL A 63 -7.13 14.50 -13.01
CA VAL A 63 -7.89 13.29 -12.70
C VAL A 63 -9.15 13.72 -11.95
N ASP A 64 -10.33 13.35 -12.46
CA ASP A 64 -11.63 13.71 -11.88
C ASP A 64 -11.72 13.23 -10.42
N THR A 65 -11.80 14.19 -9.49
CA THR A 65 -11.93 13.92 -8.05
C THR A 65 -13.17 13.09 -7.72
N GLY A 66 -14.22 13.20 -8.54
CA GLY A 66 -15.43 12.41 -8.42
C GLY A 66 -15.24 10.91 -8.67
N ASN A 67 -14.11 10.51 -9.24
CA ASN A 67 -13.79 9.13 -9.59
C ASN A 67 -12.92 8.42 -8.54
N TYR A 68 -12.30 9.16 -7.61
CA TYR A 68 -11.50 8.62 -6.52
C TYR A 68 -12.32 8.73 -5.24
N LYS A 69 -12.77 7.60 -4.72
CA LYS A 69 -13.68 7.54 -3.56
C LYS A 69 -13.04 6.82 -2.39
N LEU A 70 -13.38 7.28 -1.20
CA LEU A 70 -12.92 6.74 0.06
C LEU A 70 -14.12 6.43 0.95
N VAL A 71 -14.25 5.17 1.38
CA VAL A 71 -15.22 4.72 2.38
C VAL A 71 -14.47 4.25 3.60
N THR A 72 -14.60 4.97 4.69
CA THR A 72 -13.89 4.66 5.93
C THR A 72 -14.79 4.69 7.15
N ILE A 73 -14.52 3.79 8.08
CA ILE A 73 -15.12 3.75 9.40
C ILE A 73 -13.96 3.75 10.40
N SER A 74 -13.97 4.67 11.37
CA SER A 74 -12.91 4.78 12.36
C SER A 74 -12.77 3.49 13.17
N GLY A 75 -11.53 2.97 13.30
CA GLY A 75 -11.26 1.74 14.04
C GLY A 75 -11.90 0.48 13.47
N SER A 76 -12.37 0.52 12.21
CA SER A 76 -13.06 -0.62 11.61
C SER A 76 -12.12 -1.78 11.28
N ARG A 77 -12.71 -2.98 11.31
CA ARG A 77 -12.26 -4.19 10.63
C ARG A 77 -12.81 -4.21 9.22
N ILE A 78 -12.26 -5.05 8.36
CA ILE A 78 -12.76 -5.19 6.99
C ILE A 78 -14.24 -5.63 6.97
N SER A 79 -14.65 -6.50 7.87
CA SER A 79 -16.01 -7.02 8.01
C SER A 79 -17.07 -5.97 8.37
N HIS A 80 -16.67 -4.79 8.83
CA HIS A 80 -17.63 -3.73 9.20
C HIS A 80 -18.16 -2.95 7.99
N HIS A 81 -17.58 -3.16 6.80
CA HIS A 81 -17.94 -2.43 5.59
C HIS A 81 -19.04 -3.10 4.79
N ASN A 82 -20.06 -2.34 4.41
CA ASN A 82 -21.08 -2.82 3.48
C ASN A 82 -20.58 -2.71 2.04
N ILE A 83 -19.91 -3.76 1.58
CA ILE A 83 -19.32 -3.79 0.23
C ILE A 83 -20.37 -3.61 -0.87
N ASN A 84 -21.59 -4.15 -0.72
CA ASN A 84 -22.64 -4.02 -1.75
C ASN A 84 -23.06 -2.55 -1.92
N HIS A 85 -23.20 -1.80 -0.81
CA HIS A 85 -23.48 -0.37 -0.84
C HIS A 85 -22.36 0.41 -1.51
N SER A 86 -21.11 0.09 -1.20
CA SER A 86 -19.93 0.80 -1.69
C SER A 86 -19.65 0.54 -3.16
N LEU A 87 -19.97 -0.66 -3.68
CA LEU A 87 -19.79 -1.00 -5.09
C LEU A 87 -20.83 -0.35 -6.00
N ASP A 88 -22.01 -0.01 -5.48
CA ASP A 88 -22.93 0.85 -6.25
C ASP A 88 -22.37 2.26 -6.32
N HIS A 89 -21.66 2.55 -7.40
CA HIS A 89 -20.97 3.80 -7.63
C HIS A 89 -21.88 5.05 -7.47
N LYS A 90 -23.20 4.92 -7.70
CA LYS A 90 -24.16 6.00 -7.54
C LYS A 90 -24.32 6.42 -6.08
N ASN A 91 -24.23 5.46 -5.15
CA ASN A 91 -24.28 5.75 -3.70
C ASN A 91 -23.12 6.65 -3.25
N LEU A 92 -22.01 6.64 -3.99
CA LEU A 92 -20.83 7.45 -3.71
C LEU A 92 -20.71 8.65 -4.66
N GLY A 93 -21.73 8.91 -5.49
CA GLY A 93 -21.73 10.03 -6.45
C GLY A 93 -20.68 9.89 -7.56
N ALA A 94 -20.24 8.68 -7.88
CA ALA A 94 -19.40 8.43 -9.05
C ALA A 94 -20.26 8.21 -10.29
N LYS A 95 -19.76 8.64 -11.46
CA LYS A 95 -20.53 8.61 -12.71
C LYS A 95 -20.62 7.23 -13.36
N LYS A 96 -19.64 6.37 -13.08
CA LYS A 96 -19.48 5.03 -13.67
C LYS A 96 -18.94 4.05 -12.60
N PRO A 97 -19.12 2.72 -12.79
CA PRO A 97 -18.55 1.71 -11.91
C PRO A 97 -17.04 1.87 -11.70
N PHE A 98 -16.56 1.46 -10.53
CA PHE A 98 -15.13 1.47 -10.22
C PHE A 98 -14.39 0.43 -11.06
N GLU A 99 -13.12 0.70 -11.35
CA GLU A 99 -12.20 -0.19 -12.07
C GLU A 99 -11.26 -0.92 -11.11
N LEU A 100 -10.97 -0.29 -9.98
CA LEU A 100 -10.12 -0.84 -8.93
C LEU A 100 -10.74 -0.56 -7.57
N VAL A 101 -10.76 -1.57 -6.70
CA VAL A 101 -11.13 -1.45 -5.29
C VAL A 101 -9.94 -1.86 -4.44
N ILE A 102 -9.45 -0.94 -3.60
CA ILE A 102 -8.35 -1.17 -2.67
C ILE A 102 -8.94 -1.37 -1.27
N LEU A 103 -8.74 -2.56 -0.72
CA LEU A 103 -9.22 -2.98 0.60
C LEU A 103 -8.10 -2.86 1.63
N GLN A 104 -8.38 -2.21 2.78
CA GLN A 104 -7.47 -2.09 3.91
C GLN A 104 -8.14 -2.63 5.18
N GLY A 105 -7.53 -3.62 5.79
CA GLY A 105 -7.98 -4.22 7.04
C GLY A 105 -7.67 -3.39 8.29
N GLY A 106 -8.26 -3.74 9.40
CA GLY A 106 -7.95 -3.17 10.71
C GLY A 106 -6.62 -3.68 11.25
N SER A 107 -5.91 -2.84 12.01
CA SER A 107 -4.61 -3.22 12.61
C SER A 107 -4.74 -4.39 13.60
N GLY A 108 -5.84 -4.47 14.33
CA GLY A 108 -6.12 -5.56 15.27
C GLY A 108 -6.43 -6.91 14.60
N GLU A 109 -6.69 -6.96 13.30
CA GLU A 109 -6.96 -8.22 12.58
C GLU A 109 -5.71 -9.10 12.43
N THR A 110 -4.52 -8.57 12.72
CA THR A 110 -3.27 -9.33 12.72
C THR A 110 -2.94 -10.00 14.05
N ASN A 111 -3.60 -9.61 15.15
CA ASN A 111 -3.19 -9.94 16.53
C ASN A 111 -3.38 -11.41 16.91
N SER A 112 -4.30 -12.14 16.27
CA SER A 112 -4.51 -13.55 16.55
C SER A 112 -4.81 -14.37 15.29
N LEU A 113 -4.61 -15.68 15.36
CA LEU A 113 -4.96 -16.59 14.27
C LEU A 113 -6.46 -16.50 13.93
N ARG A 114 -7.31 -16.39 14.95
CA ARG A 114 -8.76 -16.24 14.76
C ARG A 114 -9.10 -15.00 13.95
N GLU A 115 -8.51 -13.87 14.30
CA GLU A 115 -8.75 -12.60 13.61
C GLU A 115 -8.24 -12.65 12.17
N ARG A 116 -7.07 -13.24 11.94
CA ARG A 116 -6.54 -13.42 10.58
C ARG A 116 -7.43 -14.31 9.70
N ASN A 117 -8.00 -15.39 10.27
CA ASN A 117 -8.94 -16.25 9.55
C ASN A 117 -10.25 -15.52 9.21
N ILE A 118 -10.77 -14.69 10.13
CA ILE A 118 -11.94 -13.85 9.86
C ILE A 118 -11.64 -12.85 8.73
N PHE A 119 -10.49 -12.18 8.80
CA PHE A 119 -10.05 -11.25 7.74
C PHE A 119 -10.03 -11.93 6.37
N GLU A 120 -9.41 -13.11 6.26
CA GLU A 120 -9.34 -13.86 5.01
C GLU A 120 -10.74 -14.21 4.48
N GLN A 121 -11.63 -14.73 5.34
CA GLN A 121 -13.00 -15.08 4.94
C GLN A 121 -13.77 -13.86 4.41
N GLU A 122 -13.69 -12.73 5.10
CA GLU A 122 -14.37 -11.50 4.68
C GLU A 122 -13.79 -10.92 3.38
N VAL A 123 -12.46 -10.94 3.23
CA VAL A 123 -11.81 -10.52 1.98
C VAL A 123 -12.25 -11.41 0.82
N ASN A 124 -12.31 -12.73 0.98
CA ASN A 124 -12.78 -13.65 -0.04
C ASN A 124 -14.18 -13.26 -0.55
N VAL A 125 -15.12 -13.00 0.38
CA VAL A 125 -16.48 -12.57 0.04
C VAL A 125 -16.49 -11.22 -0.69
N MET A 126 -15.65 -10.27 -0.23
CA MET A 126 -15.57 -8.96 -0.87
C MET A 126 -14.97 -9.01 -2.26
N VAL A 127 -13.90 -9.79 -2.45
CA VAL A 127 -13.24 -9.95 -3.75
C VAL A 127 -14.18 -10.55 -4.78
N ASP A 128 -14.96 -11.57 -4.43
CA ASP A 128 -15.96 -12.14 -5.32
C ASP A 128 -16.97 -11.09 -5.79
N LYS A 129 -17.44 -10.24 -4.88
CA LYS A 129 -18.38 -9.16 -5.22
C LYS A 129 -17.74 -8.07 -6.08
N ILE A 130 -16.47 -7.72 -5.81
CA ILE A 130 -15.70 -6.75 -6.60
C ILE A 130 -15.54 -7.26 -8.03
N HIS A 131 -15.11 -8.51 -8.20
CA HIS A 131 -14.94 -9.13 -9.50
C HIS A 131 -16.25 -9.26 -10.27
N ASN A 132 -17.34 -9.64 -9.60
CA ASN A 132 -18.68 -9.71 -10.19
C ASN A 132 -19.20 -8.32 -10.61
N ASN A 133 -18.71 -7.24 -10.02
CA ASN A 133 -19.00 -5.85 -10.42
C ASN A 133 -18.10 -5.36 -11.57
N GLY A 134 -17.14 -6.17 -12.02
CA GLY A 134 -16.22 -5.87 -13.12
C GLY A 134 -14.99 -5.06 -12.74
N ALA A 135 -14.72 -4.88 -11.44
CA ALA A 135 -13.52 -4.21 -10.93
C ALA A 135 -12.40 -5.20 -10.59
N GLU A 136 -11.16 -4.74 -10.60
CA GLU A 136 -10.04 -5.44 -9.99
C GLU A 136 -10.00 -5.14 -8.49
N ALA A 137 -9.45 -6.06 -7.70
CA ALA A 137 -9.25 -5.90 -6.26
C ALA A 137 -7.75 -5.83 -5.92
N ALA A 138 -7.41 -5.06 -4.90
CA ALA A 138 -6.08 -5.06 -4.31
C ALA A 138 -6.16 -4.96 -2.78
N LEU A 139 -5.19 -5.56 -2.07
CA LEU A 139 -5.04 -5.43 -0.64
C LEU A 139 -3.95 -4.41 -0.30
N TYR A 140 -4.30 -3.40 0.47
CA TYR A 140 -3.35 -2.47 1.07
C TYR A 140 -2.78 -3.11 2.35
N MET A 141 -1.53 -3.59 2.30
CA MET A 141 -0.84 -4.16 3.45
C MET A 141 -0.51 -3.05 4.45
N ILE A 142 -1.11 -3.13 5.64
CA ILE A 142 -0.91 -2.14 6.71
C ILE A 142 0.52 -2.17 7.26
N HIS A 143 0.93 -1.08 7.92
CA HIS A 143 2.20 -1.00 8.65
C HIS A 143 2.06 -1.53 10.09
N ALA A 144 3.17 -1.96 10.68
CA ALA A 144 3.23 -2.38 12.07
C ALA A 144 3.22 -1.18 13.03
N TYR A 145 2.85 -1.40 14.28
CA TYR A 145 2.96 -0.40 15.35
C TYR A 145 4.42 -0.13 15.71
N VAL A 146 4.66 1.08 16.22
CA VAL A 146 5.93 1.48 16.83
C VAL A 146 5.67 2.07 18.22
N GLU A 147 6.69 2.18 19.04
CA GLU A 147 6.56 2.91 20.32
C GLU A 147 5.95 4.32 20.09
N PRO A 148 5.00 4.75 20.94
CA PRO A 148 4.63 4.18 22.25
C PRO A 148 3.37 3.27 22.24
N HIS A 149 3.01 2.64 21.12
CA HIS A 149 1.84 1.76 21.08
C HIS A 149 2.08 0.52 21.96
N GLU A 150 1.11 0.17 22.82
CA GLU A 150 1.23 -0.93 23.80
C GLU A 150 1.41 -2.32 23.16
N ASP A 151 0.84 -2.54 21.98
CA ASP A 151 0.93 -3.80 21.22
C ASP A 151 2.15 -3.85 20.28
N THR A 152 3.13 -2.94 20.43
CA THR A 152 4.33 -2.95 19.60
C THR A 152 5.09 -4.26 19.76
N SER A 153 5.38 -4.94 18.65
CA SER A 153 6.08 -6.22 18.62
C SER A 153 6.92 -6.38 17.37
N SER A 154 8.14 -6.92 17.51
CA SER A 154 9.01 -7.25 16.39
C SER A 154 8.44 -8.32 15.45
N ASP A 155 7.45 -9.10 15.89
CA ASP A 155 6.80 -10.11 15.06
C ASP A 155 5.55 -9.60 14.35
N MET A 156 5.08 -8.38 14.67
CA MET A 156 3.87 -7.84 14.07
C MET A 156 3.97 -7.76 12.54
N ILE A 157 5.05 -7.22 12.01
CA ILE A 157 5.25 -7.12 10.55
C ILE A 157 5.29 -8.49 9.87
N LYS A 158 5.82 -9.52 10.51
CA LYS A 158 5.83 -10.89 9.98
C LYS A 158 4.41 -11.44 9.85
N ASN A 159 3.59 -11.22 10.87
CA ASN A 159 2.19 -11.62 10.89
C ASN A 159 1.37 -10.84 9.84
N ILE A 160 1.60 -9.53 9.72
CA ILE A 160 0.99 -8.69 8.68
C ILE A 160 1.36 -9.23 7.30
N LYS A 161 2.65 -9.37 7.02
CA LYS A 161 3.16 -9.87 5.73
C LYS A 161 2.50 -11.19 5.37
N LYS A 162 2.52 -12.16 6.28
CA LYS A 162 1.93 -13.48 6.07
C LYS A 162 0.43 -13.39 5.78
N MET A 163 -0.34 -12.69 6.61
CA MET A 163 -1.79 -12.54 6.46
C MET A 163 -2.17 -11.95 5.10
N TYR A 164 -1.53 -10.84 4.72
CA TYR A 164 -1.88 -10.15 3.47
C TYR A 164 -1.45 -10.92 2.24
N ILE A 165 -0.27 -11.54 2.24
CA ILE A 165 0.22 -12.32 1.10
C ILE A 165 -0.61 -13.59 0.92
N ASP A 166 -0.83 -14.35 1.98
CA ASP A 166 -1.63 -15.58 1.90
C ASP A 166 -3.05 -15.28 1.40
N THR A 167 -3.71 -14.27 1.99
CA THR A 167 -5.06 -13.87 1.59
C THR A 167 -5.11 -13.41 0.13
N ALA A 168 -4.15 -12.62 -0.31
CA ALA A 168 -4.12 -12.15 -1.70
C ALA A 168 -3.84 -13.28 -2.69
N ASN A 169 -2.92 -14.18 -2.38
CA ASN A 169 -2.60 -15.33 -3.22
C ASN A 169 -3.81 -16.26 -3.37
N ASN A 170 -4.54 -16.51 -2.26
CA ASN A 170 -5.76 -17.33 -2.27
C ASN A 170 -6.87 -16.71 -3.11
N ASN A 171 -6.90 -15.38 -3.25
CA ASN A 171 -7.87 -14.63 -4.05
C ASN A 171 -7.37 -14.22 -5.43
N ASN A 172 -6.10 -14.49 -5.75
CA ASN A 172 -5.45 -14.08 -6.99
C ASN A 172 -5.58 -12.56 -7.26
N ILE A 173 -5.25 -11.75 -6.24
CA ILE A 173 -5.29 -10.28 -6.27
C ILE A 173 -3.96 -9.66 -5.87
N LEU A 174 -3.77 -8.38 -6.19
CA LEU A 174 -2.56 -7.62 -5.88
C LEU A 174 -2.45 -7.31 -4.38
N VAL A 175 -1.25 -7.42 -3.79
CA VAL A 175 -0.90 -6.86 -2.47
C VAL A 175 -0.05 -5.61 -2.67
N ILE A 176 -0.44 -4.50 -2.09
CA ILE A 176 0.31 -3.24 -2.08
C ILE A 176 1.18 -3.21 -0.82
N PRO A 177 2.51 -3.26 -0.91
CA PRO A 177 3.41 -3.59 0.21
C PRO A 177 3.76 -2.39 1.10
N VAL A 178 2.76 -1.61 1.54
CA VAL A 178 2.99 -0.39 2.32
C VAL A 178 3.69 -0.69 3.65
N GLY A 179 3.26 -1.73 4.36
CA GLY A 179 3.89 -2.11 5.64
C GLY A 179 5.37 -2.45 5.49
N ILE A 180 5.74 -3.11 4.39
CA ILE A 180 7.15 -3.42 4.09
C ILE A 180 7.95 -2.13 3.81
N ALA A 181 7.36 -1.16 3.09
CA ALA A 181 8.02 0.12 2.84
C ALA A 181 8.27 0.92 4.13
N PHE A 182 7.36 0.85 5.11
CA PHE A 182 7.59 1.44 6.42
C PHE A 182 8.78 0.80 7.13
N GLU A 183 8.88 -0.53 7.15
CA GLU A 183 10.03 -1.25 7.73
C GLU A 183 11.33 -0.87 7.02
N ASN A 184 11.37 -0.89 5.69
CA ASN A 184 12.55 -0.52 4.91
C ASN A 184 13.01 0.91 5.22
N ALA A 185 12.05 1.84 5.35
CA ALA A 185 12.37 3.23 5.72
C ALA A 185 12.97 3.33 7.12
N TYR A 186 12.47 2.57 8.11
CA TYR A 186 13.03 2.55 9.46
C TYR A 186 14.40 1.86 9.53
N ILE A 187 14.63 0.82 8.72
CA ILE A 187 15.95 0.16 8.62
C ILE A 187 16.98 1.16 8.08
N GLU A 188 16.68 1.91 7.02
CA GLU A 188 17.61 2.83 6.40
C GLU A 188 17.76 4.16 7.19
N LYS A 189 16.65 4.67 7.74
CA LYS A 189 16.62 5.95 8.51
C LYS A 189 15.85 5.76 9.82
N PRO A 190 16.45 5.16 10.87
CA PRO A 190 15.74 4.77 12.11
C PRO A 190 15.05 5.91 12.86
N LYS A 191 15.44 7.17 12.59
CA LYS A 191 14.86 8.36 13.24
C LYS A 191 13.76 9.02 12.41
N ILE A 192 13.42 8.48 11.25
CA ILE A 192 12.30 9.03 10.44
C ILE A 192 10.99 8.88 11.21
N LYS A 193 10.09 9.84 11.06
CA LYS A 193 8.83 9.85 11.80
C LYS A 193 7.67 9.52 10.86
N LEU A 194 7.44 8.23 10.60
CA LEU A 194 6.34 7.78 9.74
C LEU A 194 5.02 7.61 10.49
N HIS A 195 5.05 7.52 11.82
CA HIS A 195 3.88 7.42 12.68
C HIS A 195 3.65 8.71 13.47
N LYS A 196 2.41 8.90 13.92
CA LYS A 196 2.09 9.92 14.92
C LYS A 196 2.83 9.57 16.22
N HIS A 197 3.55 10.54 16.78
CA HIS A 197 4.41 10.34 17.95
C HIS A 197 3.66 10.02 19.24
N TYR A 198 2.35 10.34 19.30
CA TYR A 198 1.53 10.16 20.49
C TYR A 198 0.86 8.79 20.57
N ASP A 199 0.76 8.04 19.47
CA ASP A 199 0.09 6.75 19.48
C ASP A 199 0.89 5.60 18.84
N GLY A 200 1.93 5.89 18.05
CA GLY A 200 2.74 4.87 17.37
C GLY A 200 1.97 3.99 16.39
N ASN A 201 0.75 4.39 16.01
CA ASN A 201 -0.19 3.63 15.23
C ASN A 201 -0.53 4.35 13.90
N HIS A 202 -1.10 5.55 14.01
CA HIS A 202 -1.56 6.29 12.85
C HIS A 202 -0.40 6.88 12.03
N PRO A 203 -0.52 6.93 10.70
CA PRO A 203 0.54 7.51 9.88
C PRO A 203 0.69 9.02 10.12
N SER A 204 1.93 9.49 10.16
CA SER A 204 2.25 10.91 10.01
C SER A 204 2.03 11.36 8.57
N LEU A 205 2.27 12.65 8.27
CA LEU A 205 2.25 13.13 6.89
C LEU A 205 3.30 12.41 6.01
N LEU A 206 4.51 12.17 6.53
CA LEU A 206 5.55 11.42 5.83
C LEU A 206 5.12 9.96 5.58
N GLY A 207 4.46 9.33 6.57
CA GLY A 207 3.94 7.97 6.43
C GLY A 207 2.84 7.88 5.38
N THR A 208 1.90 8.84 5.36
CA THR A 208 0.86 8.89 4.31
C THR A 208 1.45 9.13 2.93
N TYR A 209 2.47 10.00 2.81
CA TYR A 209 3.17 10.21 1.54
C TYR A 209 3.88 8.95 1.05
N LEU A 210 4.63 8.27 1.92
CA LEU A 210 5.27 6.98 1.59
C LEU A 210 4.23 5.96 1.11
N ALA A 211 3.14 5.81 1.87
CA ALA A 211 2.05 4.92 1.49
C ALA A 211 1.47 5.27 0.11
N ALA A 212 1.26 6.55 -0.18
CA ALA A 212 0.76 7.01 -1.47
C ALA A 212 1.73 6.69 -2.62
N ALA A 213 3.04 6.89 -2.40
CA ALA A 213 4.07 6.56 -3.39
C ALA A 213 4.13 5.05 -3.67
N VAL A 214 3.96 4.21 -2.65
CA VAL A 214 3.88 2.74 -2.80
C VAL A 214 2.62 2.33 -3.56
N VAL A 215 1.46 2.92 -3.23
CA VAL A 215 0.20 2.67 -3.97
C VAL A 215 0.35 3.10 -5.43
N PHE A 216 0.86 4.30 -5.69
CA PHE A 216 1.12 4.79 -7.03
C PHE A 216 1.98 3.82 -7.85
N SER A 217 3.11 3.39 -7.30
CA SER A 217 4.04 2.49 -8.00
C SER A 217 3.46 1.09 -8.20
N SER A 218 2.76 0.54 -7.20
CA SER A 218 2.12 -0.78 -7.29
C SER A 218 1.02 -0.82 -8.35
N VAL A 219 0.23 0.26 -8.45
CA VAL A 219 -0.90 0.33 -9.40
C VAL A 219 -0.40 0.60 -10.82
N THR A 220 0.56 1.52 -10.98
CA THR A 220 0.96 2.00 -12.31
C THR A 220 2.19 1.32 -12.88
N GLN A 221 2.98 0.64 -12.04
CA GLN A 221 4.33 0.15 -12.36
C GLN A 221 5.28 1.24 -12.86
N LYS A 222 5.07 2.46 -12.36
CA LYS A 222 5.95 3.59 -12.62
C LYS A 222 6.75 3.96 -11.37
N SER A 223 7.98 4.43 -11.61
CA SER A 223 8.82 4.97 -10.54
C SER A 223 8.22 6.26 -9.97
N PRO A 224 8.15 6.42 -8.63
CA PRO A 224 7.71 7.66 -8.02
C PRO A 224 8.85 8.70 -7.93
N LYS A 225 10.10 8.34 -8.27
CA LYS A 225 11.31 9.18 -8.07
C LYS A 225 11.28 10.54 -8.79
N ASN A 226 10.45 10.69 -9.81
CA ASN A 226 10.35 11.94 -10.57
C ASN A 226 9.07 12.73 -10.29
N ILE A 227 8.25 12.30 -9.32
CA ILE A 227 7.04 13.00 -8.92
C ILE A 227 7.42 14.22 -8.08
N LYS A 228 6.99 15.41 -8.52
CA LYS A 228 7.30 16.69 -7.84
C LYS A 228 6.32 17.00 -6.71
N TYR A 229 5.15 16.35 -6.70
CA TYR A 229 4.16 16.54 -5.65
C TYR A 229 4.77 16.32 -4.26
N ASN A 230 4.68 17.32 -3.40
CA ASN A 230 5.29 17.38 -2.06
C ASN A 230 4.31 17.86 -0.97
N TYR A 231 3.02 17.71 -1.26
CA TYR A 231 1.94 18.19 -0.40
C TYR A 231 2.04 19.71 -0.11
N TYR A 232 2.05 20.50 -1.19
CA TYR A 232 2.06 21.97 -1.11
C TYR A 232 3.23 22.53 -0.29
N ASP A 233 4.42 22.03 -0.50
CA ASP A 233 5.67 22.37 0.19
C ASP A 233 5.71 22.01 1.68
N ALA A 234 4.75 21.22 2.17
CA ALA A 234 4.73 20.77 3.56
C ALA A 234 5.74 19.63 3.85
N ILE A 235 6.26 18.96 2.81
CA ILE A 235 7.31 17.95 2.94
C ILE A 235 8.55 18.44 2.22
N GLY A 236 9.68 18.49 2.94
CA GLY A 236 10.94 18.96 2.39
C GLY A 236 11.55 17.99 1.36
N ASP A 237 12.32 18.52 0.41
CA ASP A 237 12.86 17.78 -0.74
C ASP A 237 13.67 16.54 -0.35
N LEU A 238 14.48 16.61 0.72
CA LEU A 238 15.28 15.48 1.19
C LEU A 238 14.42 14.31 1.69
N ASP A 239 13.30 14.62 2.36
CA ASP A 239 12.37 13.58 2.80
C ASP A 239 11.57 13.03 1.61
N ILE A 240 11.17 13.87 0.66
CA ILE A 240 10.52 13.42 -0.58
C ILE A 240 11.41 12.43 -1.33
N GLN A 241 12.66 12.82 -1.62
CA GLN A 241 13.60 11.95 -2.35
C GLN A 241 13.83 10.62 -1.63
N PHE A 242 13.96 10.66 -0.30
CA PHE A 242 14.12 9.48 0.52
C PHE A 242 12.88 8.56 0.43
N LEU A 243 11.68 9.11 0.65
CA LEU A 243 10.43 8.33 0.64
C LEU A 243 10.12 7.74 -0.74
N GLN A 244 10.40 8.49 -1.80
CA GLN A 244 10.26 8.02 -3.19
C GLN A 244 11.24 6.90 -3.51
N LYS A 245 12.50 7.01 -3.04
CA LYS A 245 13.50 5.94 -3.16
C LYS A 245 13.01 4.67 -2.47
N ILE A 246 12.58 4.77 -1.21
CA ILE A 246 12.07 3.61 -0.45
C ILE A 246 10.87 2.97 -1.14
N ALA A 247 9.89 3.78 -1.60
CA ALA A 247 8.73 3.25 -2.32
C ALA A 247 9.12 2.51 -3.59
N HIS A 248 10.03 3.08 -4.39
CA HIS A 248 10.55 2.49 -5.61
C HIS A 248 11.21 1.14 -5.34
N GLU A 249 12.21 1.11 -4.46
CA GLU A 249 12.97 -0.09 -4.15
C GLU A 249 12.09 -1.19 -3.53
N THR A 250 11.19 -0.81 -2.61
CA THR A 250 10.25 -1.78 -2.02
C THR A 250 9.34 -2.43 -3.06
N VAL A 251 8.81 -1.66 -4.01
CA VAL A 251 7.89 -2.20 -5.03
C VAL A 251 8.64 -3.08 -6.04
N GLU A 252 9.86 -2.66 -6.47
CA GLU A 252 10.70 -3.48 -7.35
C GLU A 252 11.05 -4.83 -6.70
N ASP A 253 11.54 -4.79 -5.46
CA ASP A 253 11.95 -5.98 -4.72
C ASP A 253 10.74 -6.91 -4.44
N PHE A 254 9.62 -6.33 -4.00
CA PHE A 254 8.44 -7.10 -3.62
C PHE A 254 7.81 -7.86 -4.78
N TYR A 255 7.75 -7.25 -5.96
CA TYR A 255 7.17 -7.89 -7.14
C TYR A 255 8.21 -8.52 -8.07
N SER A 256 9.51 -8.37 -7.79
CA SER A 256 10.62 -8.79 -8.66
C SER A 256 10.52 -8.20 -10.07
N ILE A 257 10.27 -6.89 -10.16
CA ILE A 257 10.10 -6.12 -11.41
C ILE A 257 11.07 -4.94 -11.47
N ASN A 258 11.12 -4.28 -12.64
CA ASN A 258 11.76 -2.97 -12.78
C ASN A 258 10.67 -1.94 -13.09
N LEU A 259 10.59 -0.90 -12.27
CA LEU A 259 9.67 0.23 -12.48
C LEU A 259 10.17 1.15 -13.61
N LYS A 260 9.24 1.64 -14.40
CA LYS A 260 9.54 2.52 -15.54
C LYS A 260 9.68 3.99 -15.12
#